data_6a304fe4893a208f1db64cba3a4d5247
#
_entry.id   6a304fe4893a208f1db64cba3a4d5247
#
_cell.length_a   1.000
_cell.length_b   1.000
_cell.length_c   1.000
_cell.angle_alpha   90.00
_cell.angle_beta   90.00
_cell.angle_gamma   90.00
#
_symmetry.space_group_name_H-M   'P 1'
#
loop_
_entity.id
_entity.type
_entity.pdbx_description
1 polymer ?
#
loop_
_entity_poly.entity_id
_entity_poly.type
_entity_poly.pdbx_seq_one_letter_code
_entity_poly.pdbx_strand_id
1 'polypeptide(L)'
;ITPNIHDNFHYAHNQIINLIESNQPNIFFMGSSLGGYYASFFSQKFNKKAVLINPAIPPLKDFEMHLGKNKNYSNGNKFIITKNDIDYIRSLSYKKILKPKNLMILLESGDEILNYSDTSSYFSGSHIDILYGGDHSYSSFKEKFNKIQDFLKIT
;
A
#
# COMPACT_ATOMS: atom_id res chain seq x y z
N ILE A 1 2.18 -7.22 -13.35
CA ILE A 1 3.55 -7.46 -12.81
C ILE A 1 3.45 -7.51 -11.30
N THR A 2 4.00 -8.55 -10.69
CA THR A 2 4.15 -8.68 -9.24
C THR A 2 5.66 -8.70 -8.94
N PRO A 3 6.29 -7.53 -8.73
CA PRO A 3 7.71 -7.47 -8.56
C PRO A 3 8.12 -7.98 -7.17
N ASN A 4 9.26 -8.67 -7.09
CA ASN A 4 9.92 -8.93 -5.82
C ASN A 4 10.60 -7.64 -5.37
N ILE A 5 9.98 -6.92 -4.45
CA ILE A 5 10.44 -5.61 -3.97
C ILE A 5 11.66 -5.80 -3.07
N HIS A 6 12.67 -4.94 -3.24
CA HIS A 6 13.89 -4.96 -2.46
C HIS A 6 13.64 -4.66 -0.98
N ASP A 7 14.39 -5.32 -0.08
CA ASP A 7 14.24 -5.17 1.37
C ASP A 7 14.62 -3.77 1.90
N ASN A 8 15.53 -3.07 1.21
CA ASN A 8 15.88 -1.68 1.54
C ASN A 8 14.91 -0.71 0.86
N PHE A 9 14.33 0.21 1.61
CA PHE A 9 13.26 1.11 1.15
C PHE A 9 13.71 2.08 0.05
N HIS A 10 14.97 2.53 0.03
CA HIS A 10 15.51 3.37 -1.03
C HIS A 10 15.60 2.60 -2.36
N TYR A 11 16.13 1.38 -2.31
CA TYR A 11 16.20 0.53 -3.50
C TYR A 11 14.82 0.10 -3.97
N ALA A 12 13.90 -0.23 -3.05
CA ALA A 12 12.52 -0.54 -3.35
C ALA A 12 11.82 0.61 -4.10
N HIS A 13 11.98 1.85 -3.62
CA HIS A 13 11.43 3.03 -4.27
C HIS A 13 11.97 3.18 -5.70
N ASN A 14 13.28 3.12 -5.89
CA ASN A 14 13.90 3.25 -7.22
C ASN A 14 13.47 2.11 -8.16
N GLN A 15 13.39 0.88 -7.65
CA GLN A 15 12.89 -0.27 -8.40
C GLN A 15 11.46 -0.04 -8.91
N ILE A 16 10.58 0.48 -8.05
CA ILE A 16 9.19 0.77 -8.44
C ILE A 16 9.14 1.91 -9.45
N ILE A 17 9.94 2.98 -9.28
CA ILE A 17 10.04 4.07 -10.27
C ILE A 17 10.42 3.52 -11.65
N ASN A 18 11.47 2.72 -11.74
CA ASN A 18 11.93 2.13 -13.00
C ASN A 18 10.85 1.27 -13.66
N LEU A 19 10.10 0.49 -12.86
CA LEU A 19 8.97 -0.30 -13.37
C LEU A 19 7.84 0.57 -13.90
N ILE A 20 7.54 1.68 -13.22
CA ILE A 20 6.52 2.64 -13.66
C ILE A 20 6.93 3.26 -14.99
N GLU A 21 8.15 3.77 -15.09
CA GLU A 21 8.66 4.44 -16.29
C GLU A 21 8.70 3.50 -17.49
N SER A 22 9.04 2.23 -17.28
CA SER A 22 9.10 1.21 -18.33
C SER A 22 7.73 0.72 -18.82
N ASN A 23 6.64 0.98 -18.07
CA ASN A 23 5.31 0.43 -18.36
C ASN A 23 4.23 1.49 -18.60
N GLN A 24 4.57 2.77 -18.67
CA GLN A 24 3.63 3.83 -19.04
C GLN A 24 3.08 3.64 -20.46
N PRO A 25 1.86 4.14 -20.76
CA PRO A 25 0.96 4.93 -19.91
C PRO A 25 -0.08 4.10 -19.13
N ASN A 26 -0.25 2.82 -19.43
CA ASN A 26 -1.39 1.99 -18.98
C ASN A 26 -1.05 1.20 -17.73
N ILE A 27 -0.83 1.89 -16.62
CA ILE A 27 -0.54 1.28 -15.32
C ILE A 27 -1.58 1.66 -14.27
N PHE A 28 -1.77 0.78 -13.33
CA PHE A 28 -2.42 1.01 -12.05
C PHE A 28 -1.62 0.29 -10.95
N PHE A 29 -1.89 0.65 -9.72
CA PHE A 29 -1.21 0.05 -8.58
C PHE A 29 -2.18 -0.81 -7.76
N MET A 30 -1.66 -1.87 -7.17
CA MET A 30 -2.38 -2.64 -6.16
C MET A 30 -1.38 -3.03 -5.07
N GLY A 31 -1.78 -2.88 -3.82
CA GLY A 31 -0.92 -3.25 -2.70
C GLY A 31 -1.69 -3.46 -1.40
N SER A 32 -1.19 -4.38 -0.58
CA SER A 32 -1.71 -4.67 0.75
C SER A 32 -0.75 -4.16 1.83
N SER A 33 -1.28 -3.73 2.96
CA SER A 33 -0.48 -3.30 4.12
C SER A 33 0.55 -2.22 3.73
N LEU A 34 1.85 -2.46 3.94
CA LEU A 34 2.93 -1.58 3.50
C LEU A 34 2.97 -1.42 1.97
N GLY A 35 2.59 -2.46 1.21
CA GLY A 35 2.41 -2.36 -0.25
C GLY A 35 1.30 -1.39 -0.63
N GLY A 36 0.24 -1.30 0.17
CA GLY A 36 -0.83 -0.31 0.04
C GLY A 36 -0.32 1.12 0.30
N TYR A 37 0.58 1.30 1.26
CA TYR A 37 1.24 2.57 1.51
C TYR A 37 2.02 3.06 0.29
N TYR A 38 2.86 2.20 -0.31
CA TYR A 38 3.56 2.51 -1.57
C TYR A 38 2.59 2.79 -2.72
N ALA A 39 1.58 1.95 -2.89
CA ALA A 39 0.60 2.11 -3.97
C ALA A 39 -0.15 3.45 -3.86
N SER A 40 -0.48 3.88 -2.64
CA SER A 40 -1.06 5.20 -2.36
C SER A 40 -0.12 6.33 -2.79
N PHE A 41 1.13 6.27 -2.35
CA PHE A 41 2.13 7.28 -2.69
C PHE A 41 2.31 7.41 -4.21
N PHE A 42 2.54 6.31 -4.91
CA PHE A 42 2.76 6.31 -6.36
C PHE A 42 1.52 6.70 -7.15
N SER A 43 0.32 6.31 -6.69
CA SER A 43 -0.94 6.77 -7.27
C SER A 43 -1.04 8.29 -7.28
N GLN A 44 -0.73 8.93 -6.16
CA GLN A 44 -0.77 10.39 -6.04
C GLN A 44 0.33 11.06 -6.89
N LYS A 45 1.55 10.52 -6.85
CA LYS A 45 2.72 11.02 -7.59
C LYS A 45 2.51 10.97 -9.11
N PHE A 46 2.02 9.85 -9.63
CA PHE A 46 1.89 9.60 -11.07
C PHE A 46 0.47 9.81 -11.61
N ASN A 47 -0.46 10.22 -10.76
CA ASN A 47 -1.87 10.42 -11.12
C ASN A 47 -2.49 9.16 -11.76
N LYS A 48 -2.30 8.00 -11.14
CA LYS A 48 -2.80 6.71 -11.59
C LYS A 48 -3.77 6.10 -10.58
N LYS A 49 -4.65 5.23 -11.04
CA LYS A 49 -5.53 4.49 -10.13
C LYS A 49 -4.77 3.51 -9.26
N ALA A 50 -5.25 3.32 -8.03
CA ALA A 50 -4.73 2.30 -7.14
C ALA A 50 -5.84 1.63 -6.33
N VAL A 51 -5.64 0.33 -6.07
CA VAL A 51 -6.43 -0.46 -5.12
C VAL A 51 -5.56 -0.76 -3.91
N LEU A 52 -6.02 -0.35 -2.74
CA LEU A 52 -5.30 -0.47 -1.48
C LEU A 52 -6.06 -1.44 -0.57
N ILE A 53 -5.37 -2.46 -0.07
CA ILE A 53 -5.96 -3.54 0.71
C ILE A 53 -5.40 -3.45 2.14
N ASN A 54 -6.24 -3.19 3.13
CA ASN A 54 -5.82 -2.96 4.50
C ASN A 54 -4.51 -2.14 4.56
N PRO A 55 -4.46 -0.94 3.93
CA PRO A 55 -3.20 -0.22 3.75
C PRO A 55 -2.71 0.41 5.05
N ALA A 56 -1.40 0.39 5.26
CA ALA A 56 -0.77 1.23 6.25
C ALA A 56 -0.92 2.72 5.85
N ILE A 57 -0.98 3.59 6.85
CA ILE A 57 -1.16 5.04 6.69
C ILE A 57 -0.04 5.82 7.38
N PRO A 58 0.25 7.07 6.94
CA PRO A 58 1.17 7.94 7.68
C PRO A 58 0.64 8.21 9.10
N PRO A 59 1.51 8.39 10.09
CA PRO A 59 2.98 8.45 10.01
C PRO A 59 3.66 7.08 10.14
N LEU A 60 3.01 5.95 9.85
CA LEU A 60 3.48 4.60 10.13
C LEU A 60 3.75 4.44 11.64
N LYS A 61 2.66 4.58 12.41
CA LYS A 61 2.70 4.46 13.86
C LYS A 61 3.37 3.15 14.27
N ASP A 62 4.17 3.21 15.32
CA ASP A 62 4.88 2.05 15.90
C ASP A 62 5.82 1.30 14.93
N PHE A 63 6.16 1.89 13.77
CA PHE A 63 7.03 1.26 12.78
C PHE A 63 8.47 1.04 13.30
N GLU A 64 8.86 1.71 14.38
CA GLU A 64 10.11 1.52 15.11
C GLU A 64 10.28 0.09 15.67
N MET A 65 9.20 -0.64 15.85
CA MET A 65 9.25 -2.06 16.24
C MET A 65 10.03 -2.93 15.23
N HIS A 66 10.17 -2.47 13.99
CA HIS A 66 10.92 -3.15 12.93
C HIS A 66 12.39 -2.78 12.89
N LEU A 67 12.90 -1.89 13.78
CA LEU A 67 14.31 -1.55 13.83
C LEU A 67 15.19 -2.76 14.09
N GLY A 68 16.35 -2.80 13.42
CA GLY A 68 17.35 -3.85 13.60
C GLY A 68 17.20 -4.99 12.61
N LYS A 69 17.52 -6.21 13.06
CA LYS A 69 17.59 -7.41 12.21
C LYS A 69 16.19 -7.92 11.85
N ASN A 70 15.94 -8.07 10.57
CA ASN A 70 14.72 -8.62 10.00
C ASN A 70 15.02 -9.78 9.05
N LYS A 71 13.98 -10.50 8.65
CA LYS A 71 14.05 -11.59 7.69
C LYS A 71 12.94 -11.42 6.66
N ASN A 72 13.29 -11.49 5.39
CA ASN A 72 12.34 -11.46 4.30
C ASN A 72 11.52 -12.75 4.29
N TYR A 73 10.18 -12.61 4.32
CA TYR A 73 9.26 -13.75 4.37
C TYR A 73 9.27 -14.58 3.09
N SER A 74 9.57 -13.97 1.94
CA SER A 74 9.51 -14.62 0.63
C SER A 74 10.75 -15.47 0.36
N ASN A 75 11.96 -14.96 0.64
CA ASN A 75 13.22 -15.61 0.27
C ASN A 75 14.11 -15.98 1.45
N GLY A 76 13.74 -15.58 2.66
CA GLY A 76 14.49 -15.87 3.89
C GLY A 76 15.74 -15.03 4.10
N ASN A 77 16.05 -14.09 3.22
CA ASN A 77 17.20 -13.21 3.34
C ASN A 77 17.13 -12.35 4.61
N LYS A 78 18.28 -12.16 5.26
CA LYS A 78 18.38 -11.28 6.42
C LYS A 78 18.75 -9.87 5.97
N PHE A 79 18.09 -8.88 6.56
CA PHE A 79 18.36 -7.46 6.31
C PHE A 79 18.24 -6.65 7.60
N ILE A 80 18.66 -5.41 7.58
CA ILE A 80 18.64 -4.52 8.74
C ILE A 80 17.82 -3.28 8.36
N ILE A 81 16.87 -2.92 9.20
CA ILE A 81 16.16 -1.63 9.12
C ILE A 81 16.80 -0.67 10.11
N THR A 82 17.22 0.47 9.61
CA THR A 82 17.81 1.57 10.38
C THR A 82 16.77 2.68 10.61
N LYS A 83 17.08 3.60 11.52
CA LYS A 83 16.25 4.79 11.70
C LYS A 83 16.15 5.61 10.41
N ASN A 84 17.25 5.74 9.66
CA ASN A 84 17.23 6.45 8.38
C ASN A 84 16.29 5.80 7.36
N ASP A 85 16.18 4.48 7.36
CA ASP A 85 15.22 3.77 6.49
C ASP A 85 13.78 4.09 6.89
N ILE A 86 13.49 4.15 8.19
CA ILE A 86 12.15 4.53 8.69
C ILE A 86 11.83 5.99 8.35
N ASP A 87 12.75 6.90 8.56
CA ASP A 87 12.56 8.31 8.22
C ASP A 87 12.35 8.48 6.71
N TYR A 88 13.06 7.70 5.91
CA TYR A 88 12.90 7.70 4.46
C TYR A 88 11.51 7.21 4.03
N ILE A 89 11.06 6.04 4.49
CA ILE A 89 9.75 5.53 4.10
C ILE A 89 8.62 6.45 4.56
N ARG A 90 8.74 7.07 5.72
CA ARG A 90 7.79 8.07 6.21
C ARG A 90 7.72 9.31 5.32
N SER A 91 8.84 9.68 4.67
CA SER A 91 8.86 10.78 3.71
C SER A 91 8.08 10.48 2.42
N LEU A 92 7.85 9.19 2.11
CA LEU A 92 7.05 8.74 0.97
C LEU A 92 5.55 8.78 1.29
N SER A 93 5.06 9.93 1.70
CA SER A 93 3.66 10.12 2.06
C SER A 93 3.16 11.52 1.76
N TYR A 94 1.85 11.67 1.73
CA TYR A 94 1.17 12.94 1.61
C TYR A 94 0.40 13.21 2.91
N LYS A 95 0.48 14.43 3.44
CA LYS A 95 -0.32 14.84 4.62
C LYS A 95 -1.82 14.74 4.35
N LYS A 96 -2.22 14.89 3.10
CA LYS A 96 -3.61 14.79 2.62
C LYS A 96 -3.61 14.17 1.24
N ILE A 97 -4.56 13.27 1.00
CA ILE A 97 -4.78 12.69 -0.32
C ILE A 97 -5.24 13.78 -1.32
N LEU A 98 -4.49 13.96 -2.39
CA LEU A 98 -4.72 15.01 -3.38
C LEU A 98 -5.78 14.59 -4.43
N LYS A 99 -5.79 13.31 -4.77
CA LYS A 99 -6.65 12.73 -5.82
C LYS A 99 -7.40 11.51 -5.29
N PRO A 100 -8.35 11.71 -4.36
CA PRO A 100 -9.04 10.59 -3.70
C PRO A 100 -9.82 9.70 -4.68
N LYS A 101 -10.34 10.27 -5.77
CA LYS A 101 -11.09 9.51 -6.79
C LYS A 101 -10.24 8.47 -7.54
N ASN A 102 -8.92 8.56 -7.46
CA ASN A 102 -8.01 7.57 -8.01
C ASN A 102 -7.81 6.35 -7.09
N LEU A 103 -8.37 6.37 -5.90
CA LEU A 103 -8.13 5.34 -4.89
C LEU A 103 -9.40 4.53 -4.60
N MET A 104 -9.25 3.22 -4.61
CA MET A 104 -10.19 2.27 -4.01
C MET A 104 -9.52 1.65 -2.79
N ILE A 105 -10.17 1.76 -1.63
CA ILE A 105 -9.67 1.27 -0.35
C ILE A 105 -10.56 0.11 0.07
N LEU A 106 -9.98 -1.05 0.24
CA LEU A 106 -10.65 -2.26 0.72
C LEU A 106 -10.21 -2.50 2.16
N LEU A 107 -11.14 -2.50 3.09
CA LEU A 107 -10.89 -2.64 4.53
C LEU A 107 -11.67 -3.82 5.10
N GLU A 108 -11.05 -4.57 5.98
CA GLU A 108 -11.73 -5.48 6.89
C GLU A 108 -11.68 -4.92 8.31
N SER A 109 -12.85 -4.80 8.97
CA SER A 109 -12.92 -4.18 10.29
C SER A 109 -12.31 -5.02 11.41
N GLY A 110 -12.03 -6.29 11.12
CA GLY A 110 -11.34 -7.23 12.01
C GLY A 110 -9.82 -7.22 11.85
N ASP A 111 -9.26 -6.29 11.07
CA ASP A 111 -7.80 -6.12 10.94
C ASP A 111 -7.18 -5.87 12.33
N GLU A 112 -6.39 -6.83 12.78
CA GLU A 112 -5.78 -6.84 14.12
C GLU A 112 -4.48 -6.02 14.22
N ILE A 113 -3.99 -5.55 13.06
CA ILE A 113 -2.74 -4.78 12.95
C ILE A 113 -3.02 -3.30 12.72
N LEU A 114 -3.94 -2.97 11.80
CA LEU A 114 -4.22 -1.62 11.37
C LEU A 114 -5.67 -1.23 11.65
N ASN A 115 -5.87 -0.10 12.32
CA ASN A 115 -7.21 0.39 12.63
C ASN A 115 -7.92 0.86 11.36
N TYR A 116 -8.96 0.16 10.95
CA TYR A 116 -9.74 0.47 9.75
C TYR A 116 -10.43 1.85 9.81
N SER A 117 -10.80 2.32 11.01
CA SER A 117 -11.45 3.63 11.17
C SER A 117 -10.47 4.77 10.91
N ASP A 118 -9.24 4.66 11.42
CA ASP A 118 -8.17 5.63 11.16
C ASP A 118 -7.81 5.64 9.68
N THR A 119 -7.71 4.46 9.08
CA THR A 119 -7.44 4.29 7.64
C THR A 119 -8.56 4.89 6.79
N SER A 120 -9.82 4.61 7.11
CA SER A 120 -10.98 5.19 6.43
C SER A 120 -11.00 6.72 6.52
N SER A 121 -10.67 7.27 7.68
CA SER A 121 -10.61 8.71 7.90
C SER A 121 -9.50 9.37 7.07
N TYR A 122 -8.30 8.77 7.03
CA TYR A 122 -7.19 9.28 6.22
C TYR A 122 -7.50 9.31 4.72
N PHE A 123 -8.17 8.28 4.22
CA PHE A 123 -8.57 8.18 2.80
C PHE A 123 -9.93 8.78 2.49
N SER A 124 -10.44 9.65 3.34
CA SER A 124 -11.75 10.29 3.13
C SER A 124 -11.89 10.90 1.73
N GLY A 125 -13.04 10.68 1.10
CA GLY A 125 -13.34 11.09 -0.28
C GLY A 125 -12.91 10.10 -1.37
N SER A 126 -12.22 9.01 -1.00
CA SER A 126 -11.91 7.88 -1.90
C SER A 126 -13.10 6.91 -2.02
N HIS A 127 -12.97 5.91 -2.89
CA HIS A 127 -13.90 4.78 -2.93
C HIS A 127 -13.54 3.81 -1.81
N ILE A 128 -14.30 3.79 -0.71
CA ILE A 128 -14.02 2.95 0.45
C ILE A 128 -15.06 1.84 0.52
N ASP A 129 -14.58 0.60 0.65
CA ASP A 129 -15.37 -0.61 0.89
C ASP A 129 -14.92 -1.22 2.22
N ILE A 130 -15.84 -1.31 3.17
CA ILE A 130 -15.57 -1.89 4.49
C ILE A 130 -16.38 -3.18 4.60
N LEU A 131 -15.68 -4.31 4.81
CA LEU A 131 -16.28 -5.57 5.22
C LEU A 131 -16.16 -5.71 6.73
N TYR A 132 -17.27 -5.94 7.40
CA TYR A 132 -17.26 -6.17 8.84
C TYR A 132 -16.79 -7.58 9.18
N GLY A 133 -15.81 -7.69 10.05
CA GLY A 133 -15.08 -8.93 10.36
C GLY A 133 -13.79 -9.03 9.55
N GLY A 134 -13.36 -10.27 9.25
CA GLY A 134 -12.13 -10.55 8.52
C GLY A 134 -10.86 -10.35 9.35
N ASP A 135 -9.74 -10.13 8.67
CA ASP A 135 -8.40 -10.05 9.27
C ASP A 135 -7.45 -9.16 8.44
N HIS A 136 -6.20 -8.98 8.92
CA HIS A 136 -5.20 -8.20 8.20
C HIS A 136 -4.85 -8.76 6.81
N SER A 137 -4.95 -10.08 6.62
CA SER A 137 -4.64 -10.77 5.36
C SER A 137 -5.66 -10.49 4.27
N TYR A 138 -6.83 -9.95 4.62
CA TYR A 138 -7.96 -9.69 3.72
C TYR A 138 -8.46 -10.96 3.04
N SER A 139 -8.91 -11.93 3.82
CA SER A 139 -9.32 -13.27 3.37
C SER A 139 -10.47 -13.25 2.36
N SER A 140 -11.29 -12.20 2.36
CA SER A 140 -12.42 -11.99 1.42
C SER A 140 -12.02 -11.41 0.06
N PHE A 141 -10.75 -11.31 -0.27
CA PHE A 141 -10.26 -10.62 -1.48
C PHE A 141 -10.91 -11.09 -2.78
N LYS A 142 -11.17 -12.40 -2.91
CA LYS A 142 -11.78 -12.97 -4.13
C LYS A 142 -13.15 -12.38 -4.44
N GLU A 143 -13.92 -12.01 -3.42
CA GLU A 143 -15.26 -11.45 -3.55
C GLU A 143 -15.25 -10.03 -4.14
N LYS A 144 -14.08 -9.38 -4.15
CA LYS A 144 -13.91 -8.01 -4.60
C LYS A 144 -13.49 -7.86 -6.06
N PHE A 145 -13.20 -8.96 -6.77
CA PHE A 145 -12.66 -8.88 -8.13
C PHE A 145 -13.52 -8.07 -9.10
N ASN A 146 -14.82 -8.31 -9.17
CA ASN A 146 -15.71 -7.56 -10.05
C ASN A 146 -15.66 -6.06 -9.74
N LYS A 147 -15.72 -5.69 -8.46
CA LYS A 147 -15.65 -4.30 -8.01
C LYS A 147 -14.32 -3.64 -8.36
N ILE A 148 -13.21 -4.38 -8.25
CA ILE A 148 -11.88 -3.93 -8.63
C ILE A 148 -11.80 -3.70 -10.15
N GLN A 149 -12.30 -4.64 -10.95
CA GLN A 149 -12.33 -4.53 -12.41
C GLN A 149 -13.13 -3.32 -12.86
N ASP A 150 -14.33 -3.11 -12.30
CA ASP A 150 -15.18 -1.96 -12.58
C ASP A 150 -14.48 -0.63 -12.24
N PHE A 151 -13.84 -0.57 -11.08
CA PHE A 151 -13.11 0.62 -10.66
C PHE A 151 -11.93 0.91 -11.58
N LEU A 152 -11.13 -0.10 -11.91
CA LEU A 152 -9.96 0.04 -12.78
C LEU A 152 -10.35 0.22 -14.26
N LYS A 153 -11.57 -0.18 -14.66
CA LYS A 153 -12.06 -0.24 -16.05
C LYS A 153 -11.22 -1.20 -16.89
N ILE A 154 -10.98 -2.38 -16.36
CA ILE A 154 -10.33 -3.50 -17.05
C ILE A 154 -11.35 -4.62 -17.28
N THR A 155 -11.32 -5.21 -18.46
CA THR A 155 -12.15 -6.37 -18.87
C THR A 155 -11.35 -7.65 -18.83
#